data_de184a3b589a3a624f239167457adfb5
#
_entry.id   de184a3b589a3a624f239167457adfb5
#
_cell.length_a   1.000
_cell.length_b   1.000
_cell.length_c   1.000
_cell.angle_alpha   90.00
_cell.angle_beta   90.00
_cell.angle_gamma   90.00
#
_symmetry.space_group_name_H-M   'P 1'
#
loop_
_entity.id
_entity.type
_entity.pdbx_description
1 polymer ?
#
loop_
_entity_poly.entity_id
_entity_poly.type
_entity_poly.pdbx_seq_one_letter_code
_entity_poly.pdbx_strand_id
1 'polypeptide(L)'
;MLLLLFSLNSQAQSFQSKLVKAAKERTEHVVVYNGSYQKIDYPNGDVPKNIGVCTDVIIRTYRALGIDLQALVHEDMRDNFILYPSKRIWGLTKPDTNIDHRRVPNLQVFFERHGESHDTSNNAADYQAGDIVTWVLPNNRPHIGIVTDEQSKDKLRPLIVHNIGWGPKMEDMLFNYKITGHYRFEPNLSE
;
A
#
# COMPACT_ATOMS: atom_id res chain seq x y z
N MET A 1 -31.28 -45.18 -4.59
CA MET A 1 -31.29 -43.76 -4.17
C MET A 1 -29.82 -43.38 -3.99
N LEU A 2 -29.21 -42.75 -4.99
CA LEU A 2 -27.78 -42.42 -4.99
C LEU A 2 -27.63 -40.99 -4.43
N LEU A 3 -27.07 -40.87 -3.21
CA LEU A 3 -26.73 -39.56 -2.62
C LEU A 3 -25.46 -39.04 -3.28
N LEU A 4 -25.60 -38.02 -4.12
CA LEU A 4 -24.48 -37.22 -4.61
C LEU A 4 -24.01 -36.26 -3.49
N LEU A 5 -22.90 -36.58 -2.84
CA LEU A 5 -22.19 -35.68 -1.94
C LEU A 5 -21.48 -34.59 -2.77
N PHE A 6 -22.07 -33.40 -2.84
CA PHE A 6 -21.37 -32.22 -3.32
C PHE A 6 -20.36 -31.80 -2.25
N SER A 7 -19.08 -32.10 -2.47
CA SER A 7 -17.98 -31.51 -1.70
C SER A 7 -17.84 -30.03 -2.11
N LEU A 8 -18.26 -29.13 -1.23
CA LEU A 8 -17.96 -27.70 -1.33
C LEU A 8 -16.46 -27.52 -1.08
N ASN A 9 -15.66 -27.50 -2.15
CA ASN A 9 -14.27 -27.03 -2.08
C ASN A 9 -14.30 -25.52 -1.79
N SER A 10 -14.23 -25.15 -0.53
CA SER A 10 -13.91 -23.78 -0.12
C SER A 10 -12.44 -23.53 -0.45
N GLN A 11 -12.15 -22.98 -1.63
CA GLN A 11 -10.82 -22.57 -1.99
C GLN A 11 -10.42 -21.38 -1.10
N ALA A 12 -9.39 -21.53 -0.28
CA ALA A 12 -8.91 -20.46 0.57
C ALA A 12 -8.56 -19.23 -0.29
N GLN A 13 -9.09 -18.06 0.07
CA GLN A 13 -8.85 -16.82 -0.65
C GLN A 13 -7.39 -16.43 -0.51
N SER A 14 -6.71 -16.12 -1.64
CA SER A 14 -5.30 -15.72 -1.65
C SER A 14 -5.08 -14.43 -0.83
N PHE A 15 -3.85 -14.20 -0.37
CA PHE A 15 -3.47 -12.98 0.32
C PHE A 15 -3.81 -11.75 -0.51
N GLN A 16 -3.42 -11.72 -1.80
CA GLN A 16 -3.70 -10.61 -2.70
C GLN A 16 -5.19 -10.32 -2.86
N SER A 17 -6.02 -11.36 -2.93
CA SER A 17 -7.47 -11.18 -2.99
C SER A 17 -8.03 -10.54 -1.72
N LYS A 18 -7.51 -10.93 -0.53
CA LYS A 18 -7.88 -10.30 0.75
C LYS A 18 -7.39 -8.86 0.81
N LEU A 19 -6.17 -8.59 0.33
CA LEU A 19 -5.56 -7.26 0.29
C LEU A 19 -6.39 -6.32 -0.59
N VAL A 20 -6.76 -6.75 -1.80
CA VAL A 20 -7.62 -5.97 -2.71
C VAL A 20 -8.97 -5.68 -2.09
N LYS A 21 -9.61 -6.68 -1.46
CA LYS A 21 -10.88 -6.47 -0.75
C LYS A 21 -10.74 -5.40 0.33
N ALA A 22 -9.71 -5.50 1.18
CA ALA A 22 -9.45 -4.53 2.23
C ALA A 22 -9.12 -3.14 1.67
N ALA A 23 -8.42 -3.05 0.53
CA ALA A 23 -8.17 -1.78 -0.15
C ALA A 23 -9.47 -1.14 -0.66
N LYS A 24 -10.34 -1.91 -1.30
CA LYS A 24 -11.64 -1.45 -1.80
C LYS A 24 -12.53 -0.93 -0.64
N GLU A 25 -12.53 -1.59 0.51
CA GLU A 25 -13.24 -1.12 1.71
C GLU A 25 -12.76 0.26 2.19
N ARG A 26 -11.51 0.68 1.92
CA ARG A 26 -11.04 2.02 2.27
C ARG A 26 -11.80 3.13 1.55
N THR A 27 -12.32 2.87 0.36
CA THR A 27 -13.08 3.86 -0.43
C THR A 27 -14.44 4.22 0.18
N GLU A 28 -14.92 3.41 1.13
CA GLU A 28 -16.17 3.66 1.85
C GLU A 28 -16.00 4.61 3.05
N HIS A 29 -14.75 4.98 3.38
CA HIS A 29 -14.45 5.83 4.52
C HIS A 29 -14.27 7.28 4.10
N VAL A 30 -14.92 8.19 4.82
CA VAL A 30 -14.71 9.64 4.66
C VAL A 30 -13.42 10.01 5.38
N VAL A 31 -12.41 10.43 4.61
CA VAL A 31 -11.09 10.79 5.12
C VAL A 31 -10.68 12.15 4.55
N VAL A 32 -10.38 13.09 5.43
CA VAL A 32 -9.80 14.39 5.06
C VAL A 32 -8.30 14.22 4.83
N TYR A 33 -7.78 14.72 3.71
CA TYR A 33 -6.36 14.64 3.40
C TYR A 33 -5.55 15.52 4.35
N ASN A 34 -4.77 14.89 5.23
CA ASN A 34 -3.94 15.60 6.21
C ASN A 34 -2.65 14.83 6.47
N GLY A 35 -1.54 15.40 6.03
CA GLY A 35 -0.18 14.86 6.19
C GLY A 35 0.60 15.47 7.36
N SER A 36 -0.05 16.23 8.25
CA SER A 36 0.63 16.81 9.41
C SER A 36 1.24 15.71 10.30
N TYR A 37 2.37 16.04 10.93
CA TYR A 37 2.99 15.15 11.91
C TYR A 37 2.06 14.92 13.09
N GLN A 38 1.86 13.66 13.46
CA GLN A 38 1.07 13.23 14.60
C GLN A 38 1.94 12.32 15.48
N LYS A 39 1.88 12.53 16.79
CA LYS A 39 2.39 11.54 17.73
C LYS A 39 1.35 10.43 17.85
N ILE A 40 1.77 9.20 17.57
CA ILE A 40 0.91 8.01 17.57
C ILE A 40 1.53 6.92 18.43
N ASP A 41 0.76 5.94 18.82
CA ASP A 41 1.26 4.78 19.57
C ASP A 41 2.23 3.94 18.74
N TYR A 42 2.98 3.07 19.38
CA TYR A 42 3.83 2.07 18.76
C TYR A 42 3.86 0.80 19.61
N PRO A 43 3.69 -0.40 19.04
CA PRO A 43 3.26 -0.67 17.65
C PRO A 43 1.77 -0.37 17.42
N ASN A 44 1.30 -0.58 16.18
CA ASN A 44 -0.09 -0.44 15.75
C ASN A 44 -0.67 0.99 15.87
N GLY A 45 0.18 2.01 15.93
CA GLY A 45 -0.26 3.39 15.94
C GLY A 45 -0.91 3.84 14.63
N ASP A 46 -1.94 4.66 14.73
CA ASP A 46 -2.62 5.25 13.57
C ASP A 46 -2.96 6.72 13.87
N VAL A 47 -3.04 7.51 12.81
CA VAL A 47 -3.63 8.84 12.90
C VAL A 47 -5.15 8.73 13.06
N PRO A 48 -5.86 9.77 13.55
CA PRO A 48 -7.31 9.76 13.66
C PRO A 48 -7.99 9.20 12.41
N LYS A 49 -9.01 8.36 12.57
CA LYS A 49 -9.63 7.60 11.46
C LYS A 49 -10.19 8.48 10.33
N ASN A 50 -10.56 9.72 10.66
CA ASN A 50 -11.12 10.68 9.72
C ASN A 50 -10.06 11.53 8.98
N ILE A 51 -8.78 11.29 9.20
CA ILE A 51 -7.69 11.92 8.45
C ILE A 51 -6.73 10.88 7.88
N GLY A 52 -5.98 11.27 6.86
CA GLY A 52 -4.95 10.41 6.28
C GLY A 52 -4.44 10.93 4.94
N VAL A 53 -3.39 10.29 4.44
CA VAL A 53 -2.78 10.52 3.13
C VAL A 53 -2.72 9.22 2.32
N CYS A 54 -2.04 9.23 1.17
CA CYS A 54 -1.93 8.04 0.30
C CYS A 54 -1.32 6.82 1.03
N THR A 55 -0.30 7.02 1.86
CA THR A 55 0.32 5.93 2.62
C THR A 55 -0.60 5.33 3.68
N ASP A 56 -1.51 6.12 4.26
CA ASP A 56 -2.47 5.61 5.25
C ASP A 56 -3.50 4.65 4.61
N VAL A 57 -3.75 4.76 3.30
CA VAL A 57 -4.53 3.75 2.55
C VAL A 57 -3.80 2.41 2.59
N ILE A 58 -2.49 2.39 2.28
CA ILE A 58 -1.67 1.18 2.30
C ILE A 58 -1.60 0.59 3.71
N ILE A 59 -1.21 1.42 4.69
CA ILE A 59 -1.06 1.01 6.09
C ILE A 59 -2.34 0.37 6.63
N ARG A 60 -3.48 1.02 6.43
CA ARG A 60 -4.77 0.54 6.93
C ARG A 60 -5.26 -0.69 6.17
N THR A 61 -4.92 -0.82 4.89
CA THR A 61 -5.22 -2.02 4.10
C THR A 61 -4.47 -3.24 4.66
N TYR A 62 -3.17 -3.12 4.90
CA TYR A 62 -2.37 -4.19 5.51
C TYR A 62 -2.81 -4.48 6.95
N ARG A 63 -3.13 -3.47 7.73
CA ARG A 63 -3.64 -3.62 9.11
C ARG A 63 -4.95 -4.41 9.16
N ALA A 64 -5.83 -4.27 8.17
CA ALA A 64 -7.06 -5.07 8.09
C ALA A 64 -6.78 -6.57 7.92
N LEU A 65 -5.57 -6.94 7.49
CA LEU A 65 -5.07 -8.32 7.40
C LEU A 65 -4.21 -8.71 8.61
N GLY A 66 -4.16 -7.89 9.67
CA GLY A 66 -3.35 -8.15 10.86
C GLY A 66 -1.86 -7.78 10.73
N ILE A 67 -1.47 -7.04 9.69
CA ILE A 67 -0.07 -6.68 9.40
C ILE A 67 0.18 -5.23 9.81
N ASP A 68 1.13 -5.03 10.74
CA ASP A 68 1.56 -3.71 11.18
C ASP A 68 2.77 -3.20 10.37
N LEU A 69 2.50 -2.45 9.29
CA LEU A 69 3.57 -1.82 8.51
C LEU A 69 4.36 -0.77 9.30
N GLN A 70 3.80 -0.18 10.36
CA GLN A 70 4.55 0.73 11.23
C GLN A 70 5.71 0.00 11.91
N ALA A 71 5.40 -1.16 12.52
CA ALA A 71 6.42 -1.98 13.19
C ALA A 71 7.45 -2.52 12.20
N LEU A 72 6.99 -3.14 11.10
CA LEU A 72 7.88 -3.73 10.10
C LEU A 72 8.86 -2.71 9.50
N VAL A 73 8.38 -1.53 9.10
CA VAL A 73 9.22 -0.47 8.55
C VAL A 73 10.18 0.07 9.61
N HIS A 74 9.70 0.29 10.85
CA HIS A 74 10.54 0.81 11.91
C HIS A 74 11.67 -0.15 12.29
N GLU A 75 11.38 -1.44 12.40
CA GLU A 75 12.37 -2.46 12.75
C GLU A 75 13.45 -2.59 11.67
N ASP A 76 13.07 -2.61 10.38
CA ASP A 76 14.06 -2.61 9.31
C ASP A 76 14.86 -1.30 9.27
N MET A 77 14.22 -0.15 9.44
CA MET A 77 14.92 1.14 9.49
C MET A 77 15.86 1.27 10.69
N ARG A 78 15.52 0.70 11.85
CA ARG A 78 16.41 0.70 13.03
C ARG A 78 17.74 0.04 12.71
N ASP A 79 17.72 -1.07 12.00
CA ASP A 79 18.91 -1.88 11.70
C ASP A 79 19.61 -1.44 10.40
N ASN A 80 18.89 -0.75 9.51
CA ASN A 80 19.33 -0.41 8.15
C ASN A 80 19.10 1.06 7.78
N PHE A 81 19.13 2.00 8.73
CA PHE A 81 18.75 3.40 8.50
C PHE A 81 19.48 4.09 7.35
N ILE A 82 20.74 3.71 7.10
CA ILE A 82 21.55 4.30 6.03
C ILE A 82 21.02 4.00 4.62
N LEU A 83 20.26 2.92 4.45
CA LEU A 83 19.65 2.53 3.17
C LEU A 83 18.41 3.36 2.87
N TYR A 84 17.80 3.95 3.89
CA TYR A 84 16.59 4.75 3.77
C TYR A 84 16.90 6.20 3.42
N PRO A 85 16.06 6.87 2.63
CA PRO A 85 16.32 8.24 2.20
C PRO A 85 16.06 9.30 3.28
N SER A 86 15.68 8.89 4.49
CA SER A 86 15.27 9.79 5.57
C SER A 86 16.34 10.82 5.96
N LYS A 87 17.62 10.43 5.99
CA LYS A 87 18.72 11.38 6.20
C LYS A 87 18.85 12.38 5.05
N ARG A 88 18.81 11.88 3.81
CA ARG A 88 19.02 12.70 2.60
C ARG A 88 17.87 13.67 2.34
N ILE A 89 16.62 13.23 2.57
CA ILE A 89 15.44 14.04 2.23
C ILE A 89 15.03 14.97 3.38
N TRP A 90 15.13 14.49 4.64
CA TRP A 90 14.59 15.22 5.81
C TRP A 90 15.63 15.54 6.88
N GLY A 91 16.91 15.22 6.66
CA GLY A 91 17.98 15.48 7.61
C GLY A 91 17.91 14.65 8.89
N LEU A 92 17.16 13.56 8.91
CA LEU A 92 16.98 12.72 10.09
C LEU A 92 18.25 11.92 10.38
N THR A 93 18.50 11.67 11.66
CA THR A 93 19.67 10.88 12.13
C THR A 93 19.28 9.53 12.72
N LYS A 94 17.99 9.30 12.92
CA LYS A 94 17.42 8.06 13.46
C LYS A 94 16.00 7.84 12.96
N PRO A 95 15.47 6.60 13.02
CA PRO A 95 14.07 6.34 12.71
C PRO A 95 13.09 7.06 13.64
N ASP A 96 11.89 7.33 13.12
CA ASP A 96 10.76 7.93 13.84
C ASP A 96 9.50 7.10 13.61
N THR A 97 9.06 6.39 14.65
CA THR A 97 7.88 5.51 14.63
C THR A 97 6.59 6.22 14.22
N ASN A 98 6.53 7.55 14.40
CA ASN A 98 5.31 8.32 14.12
C ASN A 98 5.08 8.59 12.63
N ILE A 99 6.16 8.60 11.80
CA ILE A 99 6.07 9.13 10.44
C ILE A 99 6.76 8.29 9.38
N ASP A 100 7.74 7.45 9.71
CA ASP A 100 8.58 6.80 8.71
C ASP A 100 7.79 5.88 7.76
N HIS A 101 6.86 5.09 8.30
CA HIS A 101 5.94 4.23 7.51
C HIS A 101 4.91 5.04 6.71
N ARG A 102 4.74 6.33 7.01
CA ARG A 102 3.85 7.24 6.29
C ARG A 102 4.56 8.04 5.18
N ARG A 103 5.78 7.67 4.83
CA ARG A 103 6.61 8.30 3.79
C ARG A 103 6.80 7.36 2.61
N VAL A 104 6.26 7.72 1.44
CA VAL A 104 6.37 6.89 0.23
C VAL A 104 7.81 6.49 -0.07
N PRO A 105 8.84 7.37 -0.03
CA PRO A 105 10.22 6.96 -0.29
C PRO A 105 10.77 5.90 0.69
N ASN A 106 10.29 5.88 1.94
CA ASN A 106 10.67 4.85 2.89
C ASN A 106 9.95 3.53 2.59
N LEU A 107 8.66 3.58 2.24
CA LEU A 107 7.91 2.39 1.83
C LEU A 107 8.49 1.75 0.56
N GLN A 108 8.97 2.55 -0.40
CA GLN A 108 9.67 2.03 -1.59
C GLN A 108 10.88 1.18 -1.18
N VAL A 109 11.77 1.71 -0.35
CA VAL A 109 12.94 0.96 0.14
C VAL A 109 12.51 -0.29 0.91
N PHE A 110 11.49 -0.18 1.75
CA PHE A 110 10.98 -1.34 2.50
C PHE A 110 10.46 -2.44 1.58
N PHE A 111 9.64 -2.09 0.58
CA PHE A 111 9.10 -3.07 -0.37
C PHE A 111 10.18 -3.64 -1.32
N GLU A 112 11.20 -2.86 -1.68
CA GLU A 112 12.37 -3.35 -2.43
C GLU A 112 13.16 -4.41 -1.65
N ARG A 113 13.22 -4.28 -0.34
CA ARG A 113 14.01 -5.16 0.54
C ARG A 113 13.26 -6.42 0.98
N HIS A 114 11.95 -6.33 1.14
CA HIS A 114 11.14 -7.37 1.79
C HIS A 114 10.04 -7.94 0.90
N GLY A 115 9.77 -7.34 -0.24
CA GLY A 115 8.82 -7.79 -1.24
C GLY A 115 9.48 -8.21 -2.55
N GLU A 116 8.66 -8.41 -3.55
CA GLU A 116 9.08 -8.58 -4.94
C GLU A 116 9.05 -7.23 -5.64
N SER A 117 10.16 -6.83 -6.23
CA SER A 117 10.24 -5.66 -7.10
C SER A 117 10.08 -6.05 -8.55
N HIS A 118 9.20 -5.37 -9.26
CA HIS A 118 8.94 -5.57 -10.67
C HIS A 118 9.40 -4.37 -11.49
N ASP A 119 9.70 -4.60 -12.76
CA ASP A 119 10.00 -3.50 -13.69
C ASP A 119 8.79 -2.59 -13.86
N THR A 120 9.04 -1.30 -13.94
CA THR A 120 8.00 -0.34 -14.32
C THR A 120 7.82 -0.37 -15.83
N SER A 121 6.60 -0.59 -16.30
CA SER A 121 6.28 -0.67 -17.73
C SER A 121 5.04 0.17 -18.07
N ASN A 122 4.76 0.32 -19.36
CA ASN A 122 3.52 0.91 -19.86
C ASN A 122 2.51 -0.18 -20.32
N ASN A 123 2.77 -1.44 -20.01
CA ASN A 123 1.87 -2.55 -20.32
C ASN A 123 1.01 -2.85 -19.08
N ALA A 124 -0.30 -2.65 -19.17
CA ALA A 124 -1.22 -2.86 -18.06
C ALA A 124 -1.27 -4.32 -17.56
N ALA A 125 -0.94 -5.29 -18.41
CA ALA A 125 -0.93 -6.71 -18.06
C ALA A 125 0.18 -7.08 -17.04
N ASP A 126 1.18 -6.22 -16.88
CA ASP A 126 2.26 -6.45 -15.92
C ASP A 126 1.83 -6.11 -14.47
N TYR A 127 0.73 -5.36 -14.31
CA TYR A 127 0.20 -4.93 -13.01
C TYR A 127 -0.97 -5.81 -12.58
N GLN A 128 -0.74 -6.62 -11.57
CA GLN A 128 -1.72 -7.57 -11.07
C GLN A 128 -2.43 -7.05 -9.82
N ALA A 129 -3.63 -7.56 -9.57
CA ALA A 129 -4.41 -7.22 -8.39
C ALA A 129 -3.63 -7.53 -7.09
N GLY A 130 -3.54 -6.55 -6.21
CA GLY A 130 -2.74 -6.60 -4.97
C GLY A 130 -1.33 -6.01 -5.11
N ASP A 131 -0.89 -5.64 -6.31
CA ASP A 131 0.38 -4.93 -6.48
C ASP A 131 0.31 -3.52 -5.89
N ILE A 132 1.45 -3.07 -5.39
CA ILE A 132 1.67 -1.72 -4.89
C ILE A 132 2.42 -0.94 -5.96
N VAL A 133 1.88 0.19 -6.35
CA VAL A 133 2.51 1.06 -7.35
C VAL A 133 2.78 2.42 -6.73
N THR A 134 3.92 3.01 -7.09
CA THR A 134 4.28 4.37 -6.69
C THR A 134 4.48 5.26 -7.91
N TRP A 135 4.19 6.54 -7.74
CA TRP A 135 4.30 7.56 -8.78
C TRP A 135 5.00 8.81 -8.26
N VAL A 136 5.44 9.65 -9.18
CA VAL A 136 5.73 11.04 -8.93
C VAL A 136 4.63 11.91 -9.55
N LEU A 137 3.93 12.67 -8.70
CA LEU A 137 2.92 13.65 -9.11
C LEU A 137 3.58 14.97 -9.52
N PRO A 138 2.83 15.91 -10.13
CA PRO A 138 3.30 17.28 -10.33
C PRO A 138 3.90 17.86 -9.04
N ASN A 139 4.93 18.72 -9.18
CA ASN A 139 5.72 19.27 -8.06
C ASN A 139 6.54 18.23 -7.28
N ASN A 140 6.95 17.14 -7.94
CA ASN A 140 7.78 16.06 -7.37
C ASN A 140 7.21 15.44 -6.10
N ARG A 141 5.89 15.41 -5.95
CA ARG A 141 5.25 14.76 -4.80
C ARG A 141 5.15 13.25 -5.02
N PRO A 142 5.74 12.43 -4.15
CA PRO A 142 5.61 10.98 -4.24
C PRO A 142 4.18 10.56 -3.89
N HIS A 143 3.70 9.51 -4.55
CA HIS A 143 2.37 8.96 -4.36
C HIS A 143 2.40 7.44 -4.41
N ILE A 144 1.40 6.78 -3.81
CA ILE A 144 1.31 5.33 -3.70
C ILE A 144 -0.15 4.88 -3.75
N GLY A 145 -0.40 3.69 -4.29
CA GLY A 145 -1.71 3.06 -4.37
C GLY A 145 -1.61 1.54 -4.54
N ILE A 146 -2.76 0.87 -4.51
CA ILE A 146 -2.91 -0.57 -4.67
C ILE A 146 -3.70 -0.85 -5.96
N VAL A 147 -3.19 -1.76 -6.78
CA VAL A 147 -3.85 -2.28 -7.97
C VAL A 147 -5.02 -3.16 -7.54
N THR A 148 -6.19 -2.96 -8.15
CA THR A 148 -7.38 -3.75 -7.86
C THR A 148 -7.67 -4.81 -8.93
N ASP A 149 -8.65 -5.66 -8.68
CA ASP A 149 -9.24 -6.62 -9.63
C ASP A 149 -10.30 -6.00 -10.54
N GLU A 150 -10.64 -4.71 -10.30
CA GLU A 150 -11.57 -3.96 -11.15
C GLU A 150 -10.86 -3.33 -12.33
N GLN A 151 -11.57 -3.24 -13.46
CA GLN A 151 -11.03 -2.70 -14.71
C GLN A 151 -11.55 -1.29 -14.98
N SER A 152 -10.74 -0.50 -15.68
CA SER A 152 -11.16 0.76 -16.28
C SER A 152 -12.38 0.57 -17.19
N LYS A 153 -13.09 1.65 -17.46
CA LYS A 153 -14.32 1.63 -18.27
C LYS A 153 -14.12 1.04 -19.67
N ASP A 154 -12.94 1.24 -20.25
CA ASP A 154 -12.52 0.68 -21.54
C ASP A 154 -11.93 -0.75 -21.42
N LYS A 155 -11.81 -1.29 -20.19
CA LYS A 155 -11.24 -2.61 -19.87
C LYS A 155 -9.78 -2.81 -20.28
N LEU A 156 -9.03 -1.71 -20.45
CA LEU A 156 -7.65 -1.79 -20.90
C LEU A 156 -6.64 -1.80 -19.75
N ARG A 157 -7.04 -1.47 -18.52
CA ARG A 157 -6.14 -1.40 -17.34
C ARG A 157 -6.88 -1.55 -16.03
N PRO A 158 -6.21 -2.03 -14.97
CA PRO A 158 -6.81 -2.12 -13.64
C PRO A 158 -7.02 -0.74 -13.02
N LEU A 159 -8.04 -0.63 -12.16
CA LEU A 159 -8.26 0.52 -11.31
C LEU A 159 -7.32 0.47 -10.10
N ILE A 160 -7.03 1.65 -9.55
CA ILE A 160 -6.13 1.84 -8.41
C ILE A 160 -6.91 2.41 -7.23
N VAL A 161 -6.75 1.81 -6.05
CA VAL A 161 -7.17 2.42 -4.79
C VAL A 161 -6.04 3.27 -4.24
N HIS A 162 -6.32 4.55 -4.03
CA HIS A 162 -5.36 5.55 -3.54
C HIS A 162 -6.07 6.73 -2.87
N ASN A 163 -5.31 7.71 -2.33
CA ASN A 163 -5.83 8.98 -1.83
C ASN A 163 -4.93 10.13 -2.30
N ILE A 164 -5.40 10.94 -3.25
CA ILE A 164 -4.66 12.07 -3.81
C ILE A 164 -5.13 13.44 -3.28
N GLY A 165 -6.05 13.47 -2.31
CA GLY A 165 -6.53 14.72 -1.69
C GLY A 165 -8.01 14.75 -1.31
N TRP A 166 -8.82 13.86 -1.89
CA TRP A 166 -10.29 13.87 -1.71
C TRP A 166 -10.81 12.62 -0.97
N GLY A 167 -9.98 12.03 -0.11
CA GLY A 167 -10.25 10.74 0.52
C GLY A 167 -9.85 9.56 -0.37
N PRO A 168 -9.88 8.34 0.18
CA PRO A 168 -9.60 7.13 -0.60
C PRO A 168 -10.61 6.94 -1.73
N LYS A 169 -10.13 6.66 -2.93
CA LYS A 169 -10.93 6.40 -4.12
C LYS A 169 -10.34 5.28 -4.94
N MET A 170 -11.16 4.63 -5.73
CA MET A 170 -10.76 3.69 -6.77
C MET A 170 -10.91 4.38 -8.12
N GLU A 171 -9.81 4.64 -8.80
CA GLU A 171 -9.77 5.46 -10.01
C GLU A 171 -8.89 4.84 -11.10
N ASP A 172 -9.19 5.20 -12.35
CA ASP A 172 -8.39 4.87 -13.53
C ASP A 172 -7.20 5.83 -13.61
N MET A 173 -6.11 5.52 -12.90
CA MET A 173 -4.96 6.41 -12.82
C MET A 173 -3.60 5.76 -13.07
N LEU A 174 -3.56 4.46 -13.36
CA LEU A 174 -2.31 3.70 -13.43
C LEU A 174 -1.22 4.41 -14.25
N PHE A 175 -1.56 4.94 -15.42
CA PHE A 175 -0.61 5.61 -16.31
C PHE A 175 -0.77 7.14 -16.39
N ASN A 176 -1.51 7.75 -15.47
CA ASN A 176 -1.70 9.21 -15.47
C ASN A 176 -0.45 9.99 -15.05
N TYR A 177 0.47 9.32 -14.35
CA TYR A 177 1.69 9.91 -13.83
C TYR A 177 2.87 8.97 -14.04
N LYS A 178 4.10 9.50 -13.94
CA LYS A 178 5.30 8.69 -14.05
C LYS A 178 5.37 7.69 -12.90
N ILE A 179 5.33 6.39 -13.22
CA ILE A 179 5.54 5.31 -12.26
C ILE A 179 7.01 5.32 -11.80
N THR A 180 7.23 5.16 -10.51
CA THR A 180 8.55 5.18 -9.85
C THR A 180 8.87 3.90 -9.10
N GLY A 181 7.92 2.97 -9.00
CA GLY A 181 8.12 1.65 -8.41
C GLY A 181 6.88 0.78 -8.59
N HIS A 182 7.11 -0.53 -8.65
CA HIS A 182 6.09 -1.56 -8.77
C HIS A 182 6.50 -2.74 -7.90
N TYR A 183 5.67 -3.09 -6.93
CA TYR A 183 6.02 -4.05 -5.88
C TYR A 183 4.88 -5.01 -5.61
N ARG A 184 5.22 -6.21 -5.15
CA ARG A 184 4.30 -7.15 -4.50
C ARG A 184 4.85 -7.52 -3.13
N PHE A 185 4.05 -7.35 -2.10
CA PHE A 185 4.48 -7.65 -0.74
C PHE A 185 3.43 -8.52 -0.03
N GLU A 186 3.86 -9.70 0.35
CA GLU A 186 3.14 -10.62 1.24
C GLU A 186 4.12 -11.01 2.34
N PRO A 187 3.93 -10.53 3.59
CA PRO A 187 4.84 -10.89 4.66
C PRO A 187 4.70 -12.37 4.99
N ASN A 188 5.83 -13.05 5.20
CA ASN A 188 5.85 -14.38 5.76
C ASN A 188 5.37 -14.28 7.21
N LEU A 189 4.09 -14.46 7.43
CA LEU A 189 3.54 -14.65 8.77
C LEU A 189 3.88 -16.10 9.19
N SER A 190 5.14 -16.32 9.60
CA SER A 190 5.47 -17.54 10.33
C SER A 190 4.68 -17.52 11.64
N GLU A 191 3.83 -18.53 11.82
CA GLU A 191 3.04 -18.80 13.01
C GLU A 191 3.90 -18.81 14.30
#